data_76076b7ea5be5d6d47902a33ba79835a
#
_entry.id   76076b7ea5be5d6d47902a33ba79835a
#
_cell.length_a   1.000
_cell.length_b   1.000
_cell.length_c   1.000
_cell.angle_alpha   90.00
_cell.angle_beta   90.00
_cell.angle_gamma   90.00
#
_symmetry.space_group_name_H-M   'P 1'
#
loop_
_entity.id
_entity.type
_entity.pdbx_description
1 polymer ?
#
loop_
_entity_poly.entity_id
_entity_poly.type
_entity_poly.pdbx_seq_one_letter_code
_entity_poly.pdbx_strand_id
1 'polypeptide(L)'
;MIGSLLTLAAVTLPLTELMITLSVLFAGLIVMRGRDVAVPPATTFGTLAGLFHGAAYGAAVIGAETTPIIAYLAGFGLTQLAIMLVTGFAMQQIWKAASMAELQPRLAGALLAGVGVTYFVEYTEQLLFSAV
;
A
#
# COMPACT_ATOMS: atom_id res chain seq x y z
N MET A 1 -4.39 3.85 -9.23
CA MET A 1 -4.94 4.03 -10.60
C MET A 1 -3.86 4.26 -11.67
N ILE A 2 -2.93 5.22 -11.54
CA ILE A 2 -1.88 5.44 -12.56
C ILE A 2 -1.04 4.17 -12.78
N GLY A 3 -0.59 3.50 -11.71
CA GLY A 3 0.14 2.24 -11.83
C GLY A 3 -0.61 1.15 -12.59
N SER A 4 -1.91 0.99 -12.32
CA SER A 4 -2.75 0.03 -13.03
C SER A 4 -2.86 0.34 -14.53
N LEU A 5 -3.01 1.62 -14.87
CA LEU A 5 -3.05 2.06 -16.29
C LEU A 5 -1.72 1.82 -17.00
N LEU A 6 -0.58 2.03 -16.32
CA LEU A 6 0.73 1.73 -16.90
C LEU A 6 0.88 0.23 -17.22
N THR A 7 0.45 -0.63 -16.31
CA THR A 7 0.51 -2.09 -16.54
C THR A 7 -0.40 -2.50 -17.70
N LEU A 8 -1.62 -1.94 -17.79
CA LEU A 8 -2.51 -2.18 -18.91
C LEU A 8 -1.96 -1.67 -20.24
N ALA A 9 -1.12 -0.65 -20.21
CA ALA A 9 -0.36 -0.15 -21.37
C ALA A 9 0.93 -0.97 -21.65
N ALA A 10 1.05 -2.16 -21.07
CA ALA A 10 2.22 -3.05 -21.20
C ALA A 10 3.53 -2.46 -20.64
N VAL A 11 3.46 -1.46 -19.77
CA VAL A 11 4.62 -0.94 -19.04
C VAL A 11 4.82 -1.79 -17.78
N THR A 12 5.88 -2.58 -17.74
CA THR A 12 6.26 -3.38 -16.57
C THR A 12 7.16 -2.57 -15.64
N LEU A 13 6.80 -2.51 -14.38
CA LEU A 13 7.65 -1.92 -13.34
C LEU A 13 8.59 -3.00 -12.78
N PRO A 14 9.91 -2.75 -12.73
CA PRO A 14 10.84 -3.72 -12.17
C PRO A 14 10.64 -3.83 -10.65
N LEU A 15 10.92 -5.01 -10.10
CA LEU A 15 10.90 -5.26 -8.65
C LEU A 15 9.58 -4.87 -7.96
N THR A 16 8.45 -5.01 -8.66
CA THR A 16 7.13 -4.59 -8.15
C THR A 16 6.82 -5.22 -6.79
N GLU A 17 7.03 -6.52 -6.64
CA GLU A 17 6.77 -7.25 -5.39
C GLU A 17 7.65 -6.74 -4.25
N LEU A 18 8.94 -6.52 -4.49
CA LEU A 18 9.85 -5.96 -3.51
C LEU A 18 9.43 -4.55 -3.09
N MET A 19 9.05 -3.70 -4.05
CA MET A 19 8.62 -2.33 -3.77
C MET A 19 7.33 -2.28 -2.96
N ILE A 20 6.37 -3.17 -3.25
CA ILE A 20 5.14 -3.33 -2.49
C ILE A 20 5.47 -3.72 -1.05
N THR A 21 6.24 -4.77 -0.88
CA THR A 21 6.65 -5.30 0.42
C THR A 21 7.37 -4.24 1.27
N LEU A 22 8.37 -3.58 0.70
CA LEU A 22 9.12 -2.51 1.38
C LEU A 22 8.23 -1.32 1.71
N SER A 23 7.27 -0.96 0.85
CA SER A 23 6.36 0.16 1.12
C SER A 23 5.47 -0.11 2.34
N VAL A 24 4.96 -1.33 2.50
CA VAL A 24 4.17 -1.74 3.67
C VAL A 24 5.04 -1.71 4.93
N LEU A 25 6.25 -2.27 4.86
CA LEU A 25 7.19 -2.27 5.98
C LEU A 25 7.55 -0.84 6.41
N PHE A 26 7.95 0.02 5.48
CA PHE A 26 8.33 1.40 5.79
C PHE A 26 7.14 2.23 6.28
N ALA A 27 5.94 2.07 5.71
CA ALA A 27 4.74 2.71 6.21
C ALA A 27 4.49 2.35 7.68
N GLY A 28 4.55 1.06 8.01
CA GLY A 28 4.41 0.57 9.37
C GLY A 28 5.45 1.16 10.32
N LEU A 29 6.73 1.17 9.92
CA LEU A 29 7.83 1.73 10.72
C LEU A 29 7.67 3.25 10.94
N ILE A 30 7.25 3.99 9.93
CA ILE A 30 7.01 5.43 10.02
C ILE A 30 5.91 5.72 11.05
N VAL A 31 4.77 5.01 10.95
CA VAL A 31 3.65 5.18 11.88
C VAL A 31 4.02 4.72 13.29
N MET A 32 4.73 3.59 13.43
CA MET A 32 5.19 3.06 14.71
C MET A 32 6.12 4.04 15.46
N ARG A 33 6.92 4.84 14.75
CA ARG A 33 7.79 5.84 15.37
C ARG A 33 7.02 6.93 16.12
N GLY A 34 5.74 7.11 15.84
CA GLY A 34 4.86 8.06 16.52
C GLY A 34 5.28 9.52 16.34
N ARG A 35 5.88 9.85 15.20
CA ARG A 35 6.29 11.22 14.86
C ARG A 35 5.51 11.70 13.64
N ASP A 36 5.15 12.97 13.66
CA ASP A 36 4.52 13.59 12.51
C ASP A 36 5.48 13.61 11.31
N VAL A 37 4.93 13.29 10.17
CA VAL A 37 5.65 13.32 8.89
C VAL A 37 5.20 14.55 8.12
N ALA A 38 6.15 15.33 7.63
CA ALA A 38 5.83 16.49 6.80
C ALA A 38 5.08 16.05 5.52
N VAL A 39 4.17 16.88 5.04
CA VAL A 39 3.32 16.57 3.88
C VAL A 39 4.13 16.19 2.63
N PRO A 40 5.19 16.92 2.24
CA PRO A 40 5.92 16.58 1.03
C PRO A 40 6.53 15.16 1.01
N PRO A 41 7.27 14.70 2.03
CA PRO A 41 7.78 13.33 2.03
C PRO A 41 6.66 12.29 2.16
N ALA A 42 5.58 12.56 2.88
CA ALA A 42 4.45 11.65 3.00
C ALA A 42 3.74 11.45 1.65
N THR A 43 3.50 12.53 0.91
CA THR A 43 2.87 12.46 -0.42
C THR A 43 3.79 11.79 -1.44
N THR A 44 5.09 12.06 -1.42
CA THR A 44 6.06 11.40 -2.31
C THR A 44 6.07 9.89 -2.06
N PHE A 45 6.21 9.49 -0.80
CA PHE A 45 6.18 8.07 -0.42
C PHE A 45 4.86 7.40 -0.82
N GLY A 46 3.72 8.01 -0.50
CA GLY A 46 2.40 7.48 -0.83
C GLY A 46 2.16 7.38 -2.35
N THR A 47 2.67 8.34 -3.12
CA THR A 47 2.57 8.30 -4.59
C THR A 47 3.40 7.17 -5.17
N LEU A 48 4.65 7.01 -4.73
CA LEU A 48 5.51 5.92 -5.19
C LEU A 48 4.95 4.56 -4.80
N ALA A 49 4.57 4.37 -3.54
CA ALA A 49 3.94 3.15 -3.07
C ALA A 49 2.68 2.83 -3.88
N GLY A 50 1.80 3.83 -4.05
CA GLY A 50 0.56 3.70 -4.82
C GLY A 50 0.77 3.37 -6.29
N LEU A 51 1.90 3.77 -6.88
CA LEU A 51 2.27 3.40 -8.25
C LEU A 51 2.51 1.88 -8.35
N PHE A 52 3.34 1.31 -7.48
CA PHE A 52 3.66 -0.11 -7.47
C PHE A 52 2.45 -0.99 -7.07
N HIS A 53 1.72 -0.59 -6.04
CA HIS A 53 0.47 -1.27 -5.67
C HIS A 53 -0.56 -1.25 -6.80
N GLY A 54 -0.71 -0.09 -7.46
CA GLY A 54 -1.58 0.04 -8.61
C GLY A 54 -1.14 -0.84 -9.78
N ALA A 55 0.15 -0.98 -10.03
CA ALA A 55 0.67 -1.87 -11.08
C ALA A 55 0.30 -3.34 -10.81
N ALA A 56 0.42 -3.81 -9.57
CA ALA A 56 0.01 -5.16 -9.19
C ALA A 56 -1.48 -5.40 -9.42
N TYR A 57 -2.34 -4.44 -9.08
CA TYR A 57 -3.78 -4.54 -9.37
C TYR A 57 -4.08 -4.50 -10.86
N GLY A 58 -3.32 -3.75 -11.66
CA GLY A 58 -3.44 -3.76 -13.10
C GLY A 58 -3.09 -5.12 -13.69
N ALA A 59 -2.06 -5.77 -13.17
CA ALA A 59 -1.64 -7.10 -13.61
C ALA A 59 -2.73 -8.16 -13.40
N ALA A 60 -3.52 -8.05 -12.34
CA ALA A 60 -4.59 -8.99 -12.03
C ALA A 60 -5.76 -8.96 -13.03
N VAL A 61 -5.88 -7.92 -13.86
CA VAL A 61 -6.98 -7.75 -14.83
C VAL A 61 -6.49 -7.75 -16.28
N ILE A 62 -5.24 -8.13 -16.54
CA ILE A 62 -4.72 -8.28 -17.89
C ILE A 62 -5.53 -9.33 -18.66
N GLY A 63 -5.97 -8.98 -19.87
CA GLY A 63 -6.75 -9.86 -20.73
C GLY A 63 -8.27 -9.79 -20.53
N ALA A 64 -8.76 -9.02 -19.56
CA ALA A 64 -10.19 -8.75 -19.43
C ALA A 64 -10.65 -7.70 -20.47
N GLU A 65 -11.96 -7.66 -20.75
CA GLU A 65 -12.55 -6.64 -21.63
C GLU A 65 -12.43 -5.23 -21.00
N THR A 66 -12.38 -4.20 -21.84
CA THR A 66 -12.16 -2.81 -21.41
C THR A 66 -13.21 -2.30 -20.42
N THR A 67 -14.49 -2.62 -20.66
CA THR A 67 -15.58 -2.14 -19.79
C THR A 67 -15.51 -2.70 -18.37
N PRO A 68 -15.31 -4.03 -18.16
CA PRO A 68 -15.07 -4.59 -16.84
C PRO A 68 -13.83 -4.00 -16.15
N ILE A 69 -12.75 -3.74 -16.88
CA ILE A 69 -11.53 -3.14 -16.31
C ILE A 69 -11.81 -1.75 -15.73
N ILE A 70 -12.49 -0.88 -16.48
CA ILE A 70 -12.84 0.47 -16.02
C ILE A 70 -13.73 0.40 -14.78
N ALA A 71 -14.77 -0.44 -14.80
CA ALA A 71 -15.67 -0.63 -13.67
C ALA A 71 -14.93 -1.16 -12.44
N TYR A 72 -14.03 -2.14 -12.64
CA TYR A 72 -13.19 -2.68 -11.58
C TYR A 72 -12.28 -1.60 -10.95
N LEU A 73 -11.53 -0.86 -11.76
CA LEU A 73 -10.62 0.17 -11.25
C LEU A 73 -11.37 1.31 -10.54
N ALA A 74 -12.53 1.72 -11.09
CA ALA A 74 -13.36 2.75 -10.45
C ALA A 74 -13.94 2.25 -9.12
N GLY A 75 -14.52 1.06 -9.10
CA GLY A 75 -15.06 0.43 -7.89
C GLY A 75 -13.98 0.22 -6.83
N PHE A 76 -12.81 -0.28 -7.23
CA PHE A 76 -11.67 -0.46 -6.35
C PHE A 76 -11.20 0.88 -5.75
N GLY A 77 -11.05 1.93 -6.57
CA GLY A 77 -10.65 3.26 -6.10
C GLY A 77 -11.65 3.87 -5.11
N LEU A 78 -12.95 3.74 -5.40
CA LEU A 78 -14.00 4.21 -4.48
C LEU A 78 -14.01 3.43 -3.17
N THR A 79 -13.85 2.12 -3.21
CA THR A 79 -13.77 1.28 -2.01
C THR A 79 -12.57 1.64 -1.15
N GLN A 80 -11.39 1.84 -1.75
CA GLN A 80 -10.20 2.27 -1.03
C GLN A 80 -10.38 3.64 -0.39
N LEU A 81 -10.97 4.59 -1.10
CA LEU A 81 -11.29 5.91 -0.54
C LEU A 81 -12.25 5.79 0.65
N ALA A 82 -13.30 4.99 0.51
CA ALA A 82 -14.28 4.77 1.59
C ALA A 82 -13.62 4.15 2.83
N ILE A 83 -12.79 3.10 2.66
CA ILE A 83 -12.04 2.47 3.76
C ILE A 83 -11.12 3.49 4.44
N MET A 84 -10.40 4.30 3.67
CA MET A 84 -9.49 5.32 4.20
C MET A 84 -10.24 6.36 5.04
N LEU A 85 -11.37 6.87 4.53
CA LEU A 85 -12.20 7.86 5.24
C LEU A 85 -12.82 7.27 6.51
N VAL A 86 -13.38 6.07 6.43
CA VAL A 86 -13.98 5.38 7.58
C VAL A 86 -12.95 5.09 8.65
N THR A 87 -11.77 4.59 8.25
CA THR A 87 -10.67 4.32 9.18
C THR A 87 -10.17 5.60 9.84
N GLY A 88 -9.95 6.67 9.06
CA GLY A 88 -9.54 7.98 9.59
C GLY A 88 -10.56 8.55 10.58
N PHE A 89 -11.85 8.49 10.24
CA PHE A 89 -12.92 8.92 11.12
C PHE A 89 -12.99 8.07 12.40
N ALA A 90 -12.90 6.75 12.27
CA ALA A 90 -12.91 5.84 13.42
C ALA A 90 -11.73 6.12 14.38
N MET A 91 -10.54 6.36 13.84
CA MET A 91 -9.36 6.71 14.63
C MET A 91 -9.58 7.99 15.44
N GLN A 92 -10.20 9.01 14.83
CA GLN A 92 -10.49 10.28 15.51
C GLN A 92 -11.60 10.16 16.55
N GLN A 93 -12.67 9.45 16.23
CA GLN A 93 -13.88 9.42 17.07
C GLN A 93 -13.82 8.33 18.16
N ILE A 94 -13.35 7.14 17.84
CA ILE A 94 -13.37 5.99 18.76
C ILE A 94 -12.15 6.02 19.67
N TRP A 95 -10.98 6.22 19.09
CA TRP A 95 -9.75 6.22 19.87
C TRP A 95 -9.31 7.61 20.32
N LYS A 96 -10.01 8.66 19.87
CA LYS A 96 -9.68 10.06 20.19
C LYS A 96 -8.20 10.37 19.98
N ALA A 97 -7.59 9.69 19.01
CA ALA A 97 -6.18 9.84 18.71
C ALA A 97 -5.94 11.23 18.12
N ALA A 98 -5.49 12.16 18.95
CA ALA A 98 -5.22 13.54 18.56
C ALA A 98 -3.82 13.69 17.94
N SER A 99 -2.95 12.71 18.10
CA SER A 99 -1.54 12.77 17.68
C SER A 99 -1.03 11.39 17.27
N MET A 100 -0.08 11.37 16.35
CA MET A 100 0.64 10.14 15.95
C MET A 100 1.52 9.58 17.08
N ALA A 101 1.82 10.37 18.11
CA ALA A 101 2.60 9.93 19.27
C ALA A 101 1.82 9.04 20.24
N GLU A 102 0.50 9.00 20.11
CA GLU A 102 -0.33 8.15 20.96
C GLU A 102 -0.10 6.65 20.71
N LEU A 103 -0.44 5.84 21.70
CA LEU A 103 -0.17 4.40 21.66
C LEU A 103 -0.92 3.69 20.53
N GLN A 104 -2.18 4.04 20.29
CA GLN A 104 -3.03 3.37 19.30
C GLN A 104 -2.48 3.47 17.87
N PRO A 105 -2.14 4.67 17.33
CA PRO A 105 -1.51 4.76 16.01
C PRO A 105 -0.19 3.99 15.94
N ARG A 106 0.62 4.04 17.00
CA ARG A 106 1.91 3.33 17.04
C ARG A 106 1.75 1.81 17.04
N LEU A 107 0.74 1.27 17.75
CA LEU A 107 0.42 -0.16 17.69
C LEU A 107 -0.08 -0.57 16.30
N ALA A 108 -0.94 0.24 15.68
CA ALA A 108 -1.36 0.00 14.30
C ALA A 108 -0.15 0.00 13.33
N GLY A 109 0.79 0.92 13.52
CA GLY A 109 2.06 0.95 12.78
C GLY A 109 2.90 -0.31 13.00
N ALA A 110 3.00 -0.79 14.24
CA ALA A 110 3.73 -2.02 14.58
C ALA A 110 3.11 -3.26 13.91
N LEU A 111 1.78 -3.36 13.92
CA LEU A 111 1.07 -4.43 13.21
C LEU A 111 1.33 -4.39 11.70
N LEU A 112 1.25 -3.21 11.11
CA LEU A 112 1.54 -3.02 9.69
C LEU A 112 3.01 -3.35 9.35
N ALA A 113 3.96 -2.95 10.20
CA ALA A 113 5.36 -3.31 10.05
C ALA A 113 5.57 -4.83 10.13
N GLY A 114 4.88 -5.51 11.06
CA GLY A 114 4.90 -6.97 11.17
C GLY A 114 4.42 -7.65 9.88
N VAL A 115 3.33 -7.18 9.29
CA VAL A 115 2.84 -7.67 7.98
C VAL A 115 3.91 -7.44 6.90
N GLY A 116 4.53 -6.26 6.87
CA GLY A 116 5.61 -5.95 5.92
C GLY A 116 6.82 -6.88 6.08
N VAL A 117 7.22 -7.20 7.33
CA VAL A 117 8.30 -8.16 7.59
C VAL A 117 7.92 -9.55 7.08
N THR A 118 6.71 -10.02 7.32
CA THR A 118 6.25 -11.34 6.85
C THR A 118 6.36 -11.46 5.33
N TYR A 119 5.83 -10.49 4.58
CA TYR A 119 5.95 -10.48 3.12
C TYR A 119 7.39 -10.32 2.64
N PHE A 120 8.23 -9.61 3.37
CA PHE A 120 9.64 -9.49 3.02
C PHE A 120 10.39 -10.81 3.18
N VAL A 121 10.11 -11.57 4.25
CA VAL A 121 10.65 -12.91 4.45
C VAL A 121 10.18 -13.85 3.36
N GLU A 122 8.88 -13.87 3.06
CA GLU A 122 8.31 -14.68 1.98
C GLU A 122 8.97 -14.36 0.63
N TYR A 123 9.13 -13.09 0.29
CA TYR A 123 9.80 -12.67 -0.94
C TYR A 123 11.27 -13.16 -0.99
N THR A 124 12.00 -13.05 0.12
CA THR A 124 13.39 -13.53 0.18
C THR A 124 13.51 -15.04 0.10
N GLU A 125 12.58 -15.77 0.71
CA GLU A 125 12.49 -17.22 0.57
C GLU A 125 12.25 -17.64 -0.88
N GLN A 126 11.30 -17.00 -1.57
CA GLN A 126 11.03 -17.27 -2.97
C GLN A 126 12.27 -17.04 -3.84
N LEU A 127 13.03 -15.97 -3.61
CA LEU A 127 14.28 -15.71 -4.34
C LEU A 127 15.33 -16.79 -4.08
N LEU A 128 15.49 -17.24 -2.85
CA LEU A 128 16.48 -18.26 -2.48
C LEU A 128 16.13 -19.64 -3.04
N PHE A 129 14.88 -20.03 -2.98
CA PHE A 129 14.42 -21.35 -3.42
C PHE A 129 14.09 -21.43 -4.91
N SER A 130 13.84 -20.30 -5.59
CA SER A 130 13.70 -20.27 -7.05
C SER A 130 15.04 -20.40 -7.79
N ALA A 131 16.15 -20.23 -7.09
CA ALA A 131 17.51 -20.35 -7.64
C ALA A 131 18.11 -21.77 -7.53
N VAL A 132 17.35 -22.71 -6.93
CA VAL A 132 17.72 -24.13 -6.79
C VAL A 132 16.83 -24.98 -7.67
#